data_596af762c87927a3c58f66a953adafb5
#
_entry.id   596af762c87927a3c58f66a953adafb5
#
_cell.length_a   1.000
_cell.length_b   1.000
_cell.length_c   1.000
_cell.angle_alpha   90.00
_cell.angle_beta   90.00
_cell.angle_gamma   90.00
#
_symmetry.space_group_name_H-M   'P 1'
#
loop_
_entity.id
_entity.type
_entity.pdbx_description
1 polymer ?
#
loop_
_entity_poly.entity_id
_entity_poly.type
_entity_poly.pdbx_seq_one_letter_code
_entity_poly.pdbx_strand_id
1 'polypeptide(L)'
;HVLVNNAANDQRHNTKKVDEKYWENRMAINLKHYFFAAKSVVDCMAKNKGGSIVNLSSVSWMLGEGDKVVYETAKSAVVGLTRSFAQEFGKYNIRTNSVMPGSIATERQIKHWLTPKYKKFILDKQALKRQLKPNDVAQLVLFLSSDQSSGCTKQSFIVDGGIT
;
A
#
# COMPACT_ATOMS: atom_id res chain seq x y z
N HIS A 1 16.01 11.36 0.36
CA HIS A 1 15.29 11.78 -0.85
C HIS A 1 14.01 10.97 -1.08
N VAL A 2 14.03 9.64 -0.89
CA VAL A 2 12.87 8.77 -1.13
C VAL A 2 12.66 7.83 0.05
N LEU A 3 11.41 7.68 0.49
CA LEU A 3 10.96 6.65 1.42
C LEU A 3 9.87 5.82 0.76
N VAL A 4 10.06 4.50 0.69
CA VAL A 4 9.02 3.56 0.24
C VAL A 4 8.61 2.66 1.40
N ASN A 5 7.42 2.88 1.91
CA ASN A 5 6.82 2.05 2.96
C ASN A 5 6.07 0.88 2.31
N ASN A 6 6.73 -0.26 2.19
CA ASN A 6 6.20 -1.46 1.53
C ASN A 6 5.93 -2.63 2.49
N ALA A 7 6.66 -2.71 3.62
CA ALA A 7 6.53 -3.82 4.55
C ALA A 7 5.09 -3.99 5.06
N ALA A 8 4.56 -5.22 4.97
CA ALA A 8 3.20 -5.53 5.40
C ALA A 8 3.00 -7.04 5.57
N ASN A 9 1.91 -7.42 6.23
CA ASN A 9 1.52 -8.81 6.38
C ASN A 9 -0.01 -8.95 6.29
N ASP A 10 -0.48 -9.61 5.23
CA ASP A 10 -1.87 -9.86 4.88
C ASP A 10 -2.43 -11.17 5.49
N GLN A 11 -1.97 -11.53 6.68
CA GLN A 11 -2.42 -12.73 7.37
C GLN A 11 -3.95 -12.81 7.45
N ARG A 12 -4.52 -13.86 6.87
CA ARG A 12 -5.96 -14.12 6.93
C ARG A 12 -6.38 -14.59 8.31
N HIS A 13 -7.57 -14.20 8.73
CA HIS A 13 -8.10 -14.53 10.07
C HIS A 13 -9.63 -14.52 10.09
N ASN A 14 -10.19 -15.21 11.07
CA ASN A 14 -11.60 -15.09 11.42
C ASN A 14 -11.77 -13.99 12.47
N THR A 15 -12.65 -13.03 12.22
CA THR A 15 -12.90 -11.89 13.12
C THR A 15 -13.22 -12.31 14.56
N LYS A 16 -13.95 -13.41 14.76
CA LYS A 16 -14.28 -13.93 16.10
C LYS A 16 -13.06 -14.44 16.89
N LYS A 17 -11.92 -14.65 16.22
CA LYS A 17 -10.67 -15.13 16.85
C LYS A 17 -9.65 -14.01 17.04
N VAL A 18 -10.00 -12.77 16.68
CA VAL A 18 -9.14 -11.60 16.85
C VAL A 18 -9.28 -11.11 18.28
N ASP A 19 -8.21 -11.22 19.06
CA ASP A 19 -8.07 -10.56 20.36
C ASP A 19 -7.32 -9.23 20.23
N GLU A 20 -7.25 -8.47 21.32
CA GLU A 20 -6.58 -7.17 21.36
C GLU A 20 -5.09 -7.27 20.97
N LYS A 21 -4.39 -8.28 21.49
CA LYS A 21 -2.97 -8.53 21.19
C LYS A 21 -2.74 -8.79 19.69
N TYR A 22 -3.61 -9.57 19.05
CA TYR A 22 -3.55 -9.80 17.61
C TYR A 22 -3.79 -8.50 16.85
N TRP A 23 -4.84 -7.74 17.23
CA TRP A 23 -5.16 -6.44 16.64
C TRP A 23 -3.98 -5.48 16.70
N GLU A 24 -3.43 -5.23 17.88
CA GLU A 24 -2.29 -4.32 18.08
C GLU A 24 -1.08 -4.74 17.26
N ASN A 25 -0.74 -6.03 17.25
CA ASN A 25 0.36 -6.56 16.46
C ASN A 25 0.15 -6.32 14.96
N ARG A 26 -1.07 -6.59 14.44
CA ARG A 26 -1.37 -6.37 13.01
C ARG A 26 -1.36 -4.89 12.65
N MET A 27 -1.87 -4.02 13.49
CA MET A 27 -1.81 -2.57 13.29
C MET A 27 -0.38 -2.05 13.35
N ALA A 28 0.45 -2.56 14.26
CA ALA A 28 1.86 -2.23 14.32
C ALA A 28 2.60 -2.59 13.01
N ILE A 29 2.37 -3.80 12.49
CA ILE A 29 3.00 -4.30 11.26
C ILE A 29 2.48 -3.59 10.01
N ASN A 30 1.19 -3.23 9.94
CA ASN A 30 0.57 -2.78 8.69
C ASN A 30 0.29 -1.28 8.63
N LEU A 31 0.44 -0.52 9.75
CA LEU A 31 0.16 0.92 9.79
C LEU A 31 1.19 1.70 10.61
N LYS A 32 1.47 1.31 11.86
CA LYS A 32 2.28 2.12 12.80
C LYS A 32 3.65 2.49 12.24
N HIS A 33 4.32 1.56 11.58
CA HIS A 33 5.65 1.81 11.02
C HIS A 33 5.65 2.87 9.91
N TYR A 34 4.56 3.02 9.13
CA TYR A 34 4.45 4.06 8.10
C TYR A 34 4.59 5.45 8.71
N PHE A 35 3.92 5.68 9.84
CA PHE A 35 4.00 6.95 10.56
C PHE A 35 5.42 7.22 11.05
N PHE A 36 6.01 6.27 11.76
CA PHE A 36 7.32 6.48 12.38
C PHE A 36 8.47 6.55 11.37
N ALA A 37 8.40 5.79 10.28
CA ALA A 37 9.37 5.89 9.20
C ALA A 37 9.30 7.26 8.51
N ALA A 38 8.10 7.77 8.20
CA ALA A 38 7.94 9.12 7.65
C ALA A 38 8.46 10.17 8.62
N LYS A 39 8.08 10.10 9.91
CA LYS A 39 8.57 11.02 10.95
C LYS A 39 10.10 11.04 11.04
N SER A 40 10.77 9.90 10.86
CA SER A 40 12.24 9.81 10.98
C SER A 40 13.00 10.45 9.81
N VAL A 41 12.36 10.65 8.66
CA VAL A 41 13.04 11.16 7.45
C VAL A 41 12.59 12.57 7.04
N VAL A 42 11.48 13.08 7.57
CA VAL A 42 10.90 14.36 7.12
C VAL A 42 11.85 15.54 7.29
N ASP A 43 12.58 15.63 8.43
CA ASP A 43 13.51 16.73 8.68
C ASP A 43 14.71 16.69 7.71
N CYS A 44 15.20 15.47 7.42
CA CYS A 44 16.27 15.29 6.43
C CYS A 44 15.80 15.66 5.03
N MET A 45 14.60 15.25 4.63
CA MET A 45 14.00 15.62 3.34
C MET A 45 13.79 17.14 3.23
N ALA A 46 13.30 17.79 4.29
CA ALA A 46 13.11 19.24 4.33
C ALA A 46 14.44 19.99 4.17
N LYS A 47 15.51 19.59 4.87
CA LYS A 47 16.85 20.14 4.70
C LYS A 47 17.39 19.97 3.28
N ASN A 48 17.04 18.91 2.59
CA ASN A 48 17.38 18.64 1.19
C ASN A 48 16.40 19.26 0.18
N LYS A 49 15.52 20.18 0.63
CA LYS A 49 14.57 20.95 -0.19
C LYS A 49 13.52 20.08 -0.90
N GLY A 50 13.22 18.90 -0.38
CA GLY A 50 12.17 18.05 -0.89
C GLY A 50 12.44 16.55 -0.78
N GLY A 51 11.44 15.76 -1.19
CA GLY A 51 11.51 14.31 -1.18
C GLY A 51 10.22 13.66 -1.68
N SER A 52 10.22 12.33 -1.71
CA SER A 52 9.05 11.53 -2.06
C SER A 52 8.82 10.43 -1.04
N ILE A 53 7.59 10.35 -0.52
CA ILE A 53 7.13 9.26 0.33
C ILE A 53 6.08 8.47 -0.44
N VAL A 54 6.32 7.18 -0.65
CA VAL A 54 5.40 6.26 -1.32
C VAL A 54 4.93 5.20 -0.34
N ASN A 55 3.64 5.19 -0.04
CA ASN A 55 3.03 4.28 0.90
C ASN A 55 2.24 3.18 0.17
N LEU A 56 2.59 1.90 0.40
CA LEU A 56 1.86 0.77 -0.21
C LEU A 56 0.60 0.45 0.62
N SER A 57 -0.57 0.85 0.09
CA SER A 57 -1.88 0.41 0.57
C SER A 57 -2.30 -0.90 -0.10
N SER A 58 -3.57 -1.09 -0.41
CA SER A 58 -4.13 -2.25 -1.13
C SER A 58 -5.55 -1.93 -1.59
N VAL A 59 -6.00 -2.51 -2.70
CA VAL A 59 -7.43 -2.44 -3.10
C VAL A 59 -8.32 -3.36 -2.26
N SER A 60 -7.75 -4.25 -1.45
CA SER A 60 -8.53 -5.23 -0.67
C SER A 60 -9.57 -4.58 0.26
N TRP A 61 -9.27 -3.41 0.84
CA TRP A 61 -10.23 -2.69 1.67
C TRP A 61 -11.42 -2.13 0.87
N MET A 62 -11.24 -1.86 -0.42
CA MET A 62 -12.35 -1.45 -1.32
C MET A 62 -13.21 -2.65 -1.72
N LEU A 63 -12.58 -3.82 -1.88
CA LEU A 63 -13.29 -5.06 -2.24
C LEU A 63 -14.04 -5.69 -1.06
N GLY A 64 -13.55 -5.51 0.18
CA GLY A 64 -14.20 -6.00 1.39
C GLY A 64 -14.30 -7.51 1.43
N GLU A 65 -13.20 -8.24 1.21
CA GLU A 65 -13.21 -9.72 1.12
C GLU A 65 -13.55 -10.42 2.43
N GLY A 66 -13.41 -9.75 3.59
CA GLY A 66 -13.91 -10.20 4.90
C GLY A 66 -13.06 -11.25 5.62
N ASP A 67 -11.99 -11.75 5.03
CA ASP A 67 -11.10 -12.76 5.62
C ASP A 67 -9.80 -12.17 6.22
N LYS A 68 -9.64 -10.85 6.18
CA LYS A 68 -8.46 -10.10 6.65
C LYS A 68 -8.82 -8.69 7.13
N VAL A 69 -9.90 -8.58 7.89
CA VAL A 69 -10.51 -7.31 8.33
C VAL A 69 -9.49 -6.35 8.94
N VAL A 70 -8.62 -6.81 9.85
CA VAL A 70 -7.61 -5.95 10.51
C VAL A 70 -6.58 -5.42 9.50
N TYR A 71 -6.18 -6.24 8.52
CA TYR A 71 -5.30 -5.80 7.44
C TYR A 71 -5.99 -4.75 6.55
N GLU A 72 -7.24 -4.98 6.16
CA GLU A 72 -8.02 -4.06 5.32
C GLU A 72 -8.24 -2.73 6.05
N THR A 73 -8.55 -2.75 7.34
CA THR A 73 -8.63 -1.56 8.19
C THR A 73 -7.30 -0.78 8.19
N ALA A 74 -6.18 -1.45 8.41
CA ALA A 74 -4.88 -0.80 8.38
C ALA A 74 -4.56 -0.18 7.00
N LYS A 75 -4.89 -0.90 5.90
CA LYS A 75 -4.61 -0.43 4.54
C LYS A 75 -5.52 0.74 4.11
N SER A 76 -6.76 0.80 4.56
CA SER A 76 -7.59 1.99 4.38
C SER A 76 -7.02 3.19 5.15
N ALA A 77 -6.56 2.98 6.39
CA ALA A 77 -5.93 4.02 7.21
C ALA A 77 -4.63 4.57 6.58
N VAL A 78 -3.86 3.75 5.85
CA VAL A 78 -2.67 4.21 5.09
C VAL A 78 -3.04 5.30 4.07
N VAL A 79 -4.21 5.23 3.44
CA VAL A 79 -4.69 6.26 2.51
C VAL A 79 -4.93 7.58 3.25
N GLY A 80 -5.61 7.53 4.40
CA GLY A 80 -5.83 8.71 5.25
C GLY A 80 -4.51 9.33 5.72
N LEU A 81 -3.58 8.49 6.22
CA LEU A 81 -2.24 8.89 6.64
C LEU A 81 -1.47 9.58 5.51
N THR A 82 -1.51 9.01 4.29
CA THR A 82 -0.88 9.57 3.09
C THR A 82 -1.39 10.98 2.80
N ARG A 83 -2.70 11.17 2.85
CA ARG A 83 -3.34 12.47 2.59
C ARG A 83 -2.96 13.53 3.64
N SER A 84 -2.89 13.14 4.91
CA SER A 84 -2.49 14.01 6.01
C SER A 84 -1.03 14.43 5.89
N PHE A 85 -0.12 13.49 5.63
CA PHE A 85 1.29 13.77 5.42
C PHE A 85 1.54 14.65 4.18
N ALA A 86 0.82 14.41 3.09
CA ALA A 86 0.93 15.26 1.91
C ALA A 86 0.56 16.72 2.21
N GLN A 87 -0.46 16.94 3.04
CA GLN A 87 -0.86 18.29 3.46
C GLN A 87 0.16 18.94 4.40
N GLU A 88 0.67 18.18 5.36
CA GLU A 88 1.59 18.67 6.39
C GLU A 88 2.99 18.94 5.82
N PHE A 89 3.51 18.03 4.97
CA PHE A 89 4.89 18.07 4.49
C PHE A 89 5.05 18.81 3.15
N GLY A 90 3.95 19.10 2.47
CA GLY A 90 3.95 19.81 1.17
C GLY A 90 4.67 21.15 1.21
N LYS A 91 4.62 21.87 2.34
CA LYS A 91 5.39 23.13 2.55
C LYS A 91 6.91 22.96 2.46
N TYR A 92 7.41 21.73 2.55
CA TYR A 92 8.83 21.39 2.39
C TYR A 92 9.13 20.77 1.02
N ASN A 93 8.20 20.82 0.06
CA ASN A 93 8.29 20.13 -1.24
C ASN A 93 8.40 18.60 -1.10
N ILE A 94 7.89 18.01 -0.01
CA ILE A 94 7.83 16.57 0.17
C ILE A 94 6.49 16.08 -0.38
N ARG A 95 6.54 15.29 -1.43
CA ARG A 95 5.37 14.62 -2.02
C ARG A 95 5.05 13.34 -1.26
N THR A 96 3.79 13.09 -0.99
CA THR A 96 3.34 11.85 -0.35
C THR A 96 2.17 11.26 -1.13
N ASN A 97 2.36 10.04 -1.63
CA ASN A 97 1.34 9.32 -2.41
C ASN A 97 1.17 7.89 -1.89
N SER A 98 0.01 7.30 -2.15
CA SER A 98 -0.19 5.87 -1.94
C SER A 98 -0.29 5.11 -3.26
N VAL A 99 0.23 3.88 -3.26
CA VAL A 99 0.00 2.89 -4.32
C VAL A 99 -0.90 1.81 -3.75
N MET A 100 -1.90 1.40 -4.51
CA MET A 100 -2.92 0.42 -4.10
C MET A 100 -2.88 -0.78 -5.05
N PRO A 101 -2.04 -1.80 -4.77
CA PRO A 101 -1.98 -3.00 -5.59
C PRO A 101 -3.23 -3.87 -5.44
N GLY A 102 -3.56 -4.56 -6.53
CA GLY A 102 -4.49 -5.69 -6.53
C GLY A 102 -3.80 -7.01 -6.16
N SER A 103 -4.22 -8.10 -6.80
CA SER A 103 -3.62 -9.43 -6.61
C SER A 103 -2.29 -9.55 -7.38
N ILE A 104 -1.19 -9.39 -6.68
CA ILE A 104 0.17 -9.44 -7.24
C ILE A 104 0.80 -10.81 -6.97
N ALA A 105 1.29 -11.48 -8.02
CA ALA A 105 1.95 -12.78 -7.94
C ALA A 105 3.36 -12.68 -7.34
N THR A 106 3.45 -12.35 -6.05
CA THR A 106 4.68 -12.47 -5.28
C THR A 106 4.91 -13.95 -4.88
N GLU A 107 6.15 -14.32 -4.55
CA GLU A 107 6.46 -15.68 -4.05
C GLU A 107 5.57 -16.07 -2.87
N ARG A 108 5.35 -15.15 -1.91
CA ARG A 108 4.46 -15.36 -0.77
C ARG A 108 3.02 -15.63 -1.22
N GLN A 109 2.47 -14.83 -2.14
CA GLN A 109 1.10 -15.01 -2.64
C GLN A 109 0.94 -16.32 -3.39
N ILE A 110 1.91 -16.69 -4.23
CA ILE A 110 1.93 -17.96 -4.96
C ILE A 110 1.95 -19.13 -3.99
N LYS A 111 2.81 -19.06 -2.96
CA LYS A 111 2.96 -20.15 -1.98
C LYS A 111 1.72 -20.36 -1.11
N HIS A 112 1.00 -19.29 -0.71
CA HIS A 112 -0.01 -19.39 0.35
C HIS A 112 -1.44 -19.17 -0.11
N TRP A 113 -1.68 -18.34 -1.14
CA TRP A 113 -3.03 -17.85 -1.43
C TRP A 113 -3.45 -18.01 -2.89
N LEU A 114 -2.52 -17.94 -3.84
CA LEU A 114 -2.81 -17.92 -5.28
C LEU A 114 -3.06 -19.34 -5.82
N THR A 115 -4.09 -20.02 -5.28
CA THR A 115 -4.54 -21.31 -5.80
C THR A 115 -5.08 -21.17 -7.23
N PRO A 116 -5.13 -22.25 -8.04
CA PRO A 116 -5.73 -22.20 -9.38
C PRO A 116 -7.15 -21.62 -9.40
N LYS A 117 -7.97 -21.99 -8.41
CA LYS A 117 -9.34 -21.47 -8.23
C LYS A 117 -9.34 -19.96 -7.97
N TYR A 118 -8.52 -19.50 -7.02
CA TYR A 118 -8.43 -18.07 -6.69
C TYR A 118 -7.84 -17.25 -7.84
N LYS A 119 -6.82 -17.78 -8.53
CA LYS A 119 -6.26 -17.16 -9.74
C LYS A 119 -7.34 -16.98 -10.81
N LYS A 120 -8.15 -18.02 -11.09
CA LYS A 120 -9.26 -17.93 -12.05
C LYS A 120 -10.24 -16.85 -11.61
N PHE A 121 -10.68 -16.84 -10.36
CA PHE A 121 -11.58 -15.84 -9.79
C PHE A 121 -11.08 -14.40 -10.00
N ILE A 122 -9.79 -14.14 -9.74
CA ILE A 122 -9.18 -12.82 -9.96
C ILE A 122 -9.19 -12.46 -11.44
N LEU A 123 -8.75 -13.37 -12.32
CA LEU A 123 -8.69 -13.11 -13.77
C LEU A 123 -10.07 -12.88 -14.37
N ASP A 124 -11.10 -13.55 -13.86
CA ASP A 124 -12.48 -13.36 -14.33
C ASP A 124 -12.97 -11.92 -13.99
N LYS A 125 -12.57 -11.39 -12.83
CA LYS A 125 -12.96 -10.04 -12.39
C LYS A 125 -12.11 -8.92 -12.99
N GLN A 126 -10.83 -9.17 -13.27
CA GLN A 126 -9.94 -8.16 -13.86
C GLN A 126 -10.33 -7.80 -15.29
N ALA A 127 -10.17 -6.52 -15.66
CA ALA A 127 -10.23 -6.11 -17.07
C ALA A 127 -9.06 -6.69 -17.86
N LEU A 128 -7.84 -6.61 -17.32
CA LEU A 128 -6.65 -7.22 -17.91
C LEU A 128 -6.58 -8.72 -17.58
N LYS A 129 -6.67 -9.59 -18.59
CA LYS A 129 -6.73 -11.04 -18.42
C LYS A 129 -5.34 -11.69 -18.24
N ARG A 130 -4.49 -11.07 -17.43
CA ARG A 130 -3.16 -11.58 -17.06
C ARG A 130 -2.90 -11.43 -15.57
N GLN A 131 -2.08 -12.32 -15.04
CA GLN A 131 -1.59 -12.19 -13.67
C GLN A 131 -0.65 -10.98 -13.55
N LEU A 132 -0.93 -10.09 -12.59
CA LEU A 132 -0.02 -8.99 -12.27
C LEU A 132 1.22 -9.51 -11.51
N LYS A 133 2.36 -8.90 -11.80
CA LYS A 133 3.67 -9.24 -11.24
C LYS A 133 4.21 -8.09 -10.39
N PRO A 134 5.17 -8.32 -9.49
CA PRO A 134 5.81 -7.26 -8.70
C PRO A 134 6.30 -6.08 -9.54
N ASN A 135 6.80 -6.34 -10.75
CA ASN A 135 7.27 -5.28 -11.64
C ASN A 135 6.17 -4.32 -12.08
N ASP A 136 4.92 -4.76 -12.21
CA ASP A 136 3.80 -3.87 -12.56
C ASP A 136 3.61 -2.77 -11.49
N VAL A 137 3.84 -3.11 -10.22
CA VAL A 137 3.79 -2.15 -9.10
C VAL A 137 5.08 -1.34 -9.00
N ALA A 138 6.22 -1.98 -9.20
CA ALA A 138 7.53 -1.34 -9.06
C ALA A 138 7.73 -0.17 -10.04
N GLN A 139 7.23 -0.28 -11.28
CA GLN A 139 7.30 0.81 -12.27
C GLN A 139 6.54 2.06 -11.79
N LEU A 140 5.37 1.91 -11.20
CA LEU A 140 4.63 3.04 -10.64
C LEU A 140 5.35 3.63 -9.41
N VAL A 141 5.90 2.79 -8.54
CA VAL A 141 6.69 3.26 -7.39
C VAL A 141 7.92 4.04 -7.87
N LEU A 142 8.61 3.56 -8.92
CA LEU A 142 9.75 4.26 -9.52
C LEU A 142 9.32 5.63 -10.08
N PHE A 143 8.23 5.71 -10.82
CA PHE A 143 7.68 6.97 -11.32
C PHE A 143 7.38 7.94 -10.16
N LEU A 144 6.67 7.48 -9.11
CA LEU A 144 6.33 8.31 -7.96
C LEU A 144 7.54 8.74 -7.13
N SER A 145 8.63 7.99 -7.20
CA SER A 145 9.90 8.29 -6.53
C SER A 145 10.77 9.29 -7.29
N SER A 146 10.49 9.52 -8.56
CA SER A 146 11.28 10.38 -9.47
C SER A 146 10.66 11.77 -9.65
N ASP A 147 11.41 12.68 -10.25
CA ASP A 147 10.97 14.04 -10.57
C ASP A 147 9.91 14.07 -11.68
N GLN A 148 9.75 12.97 -12.44
CA GLN A 148 8.68 12.84 -13.45
C GLN A 148 7.28 12.96 -12.82
N SER A 149 7.16 12.69 -11.53
CA SER A 149 5.91 12.83 -10.75
C SER A 149 5.88 14.09 -9.87
N SER A 150 6.63 15.15 -10.24
CA SER A 150 6.77 16.39 -9.45
C SER A 150 5.44 17.06 -9.09
N GLY A 151 4.43 16.96 -9.95
CA GLY A 151 3.07 17.44 -9.69
C GLY A 151 2.15 16.47 -8.93
N CYS A 152 2.62 15.25 -8.59
CA CYS A 152 1.81 14.22 -7.96
C CYS A 152 2.01 14.19 -6.45
N THR A 153 1.02 14.61 -5.68
CA THR A 153 0.99 14.46 -4.22
C THR A 153 -0.45 14.28 -3.73
N LYS A 154 -0.64 13.68 -2.56
CA LYS A 154 -1.96 13.47 -1.94
C LYS A 154 -2.87 12.52 -2.73
N GLN A 155 -2.31 11.72 -3.64
CA GLN A 155 -3.06 10.84 -4.53
C GLN A 155 -2.93 9.37 -4.11
N SER A 156 -3.91 8.58 -4.55
CA SER A 156 -3.90 7.12 -4.45
C SER A 156 -3.94 6.53 -5.86
N PHE A 157 -2.91 5.80 -6.22
CA PHE A 157 -2.75 5.20 -7.55
C PHE A 157 -3.01 3.70 -7.48
N ILE A 158 -3.93 3.21 -8.30
CA ILE A 158 -4.34 1.80 -8.32
C ILE A 158 -3.55 1.04 -9.39
N VAL A 159 -3.08 -0.16 -9.03
CA VAL A 159 -2.44 -1.13 -9.94
C VAL A 159 -3.05 -2.50 -9.67
N ASP A 160 -4.20 -2.75 -10.25
CA ASP A 160 -5.02 -3.94 -9.95
C ASP A 160 -5.54 -4.69 -11.20
N GLY A 161 -5.17 -4.23 -12.38
CA GLY A 161 -5.63 -4.81 -13.64
C GLY A 161 -7.10 -4.51 -13.96
N GLY A 162 -7.70 -3.52 -13.27
CA GLY A 162 -9.10 -3.14 -13.44
C GLY A 162 -10.05 -4.12 -12.74
N ILE A 163 -9.81 -4.41 -11.45
CA ILE A 163 -10.71 -5.22 -10.62
C ILE A 163 -11.65 -4.36 -9.77
N THR A 164 -11.24 -3.12 -9.46
CA THR A 164 -12.06 -2.11 -8.77
C THR A 164 -12.67 -1.10 -9.72
#